data_1397885117dfe65f03336f623efac221
#
_entry.id   1397885117dfe65f03336f623efac221
#
_cell.length_a   1.000
_cell.length_b   1.000
_cell.length_c   1.000
_cell.angle_alpha   90.00
_cell.angle_beta   90.00
_cell.angle_gamma   90.00
#
_symmetry.space_group_name_H-M   'P 1'
#
loop_
_entity.id
_entity.type
_entity.pdbx_description
1 polymer ?
#
loop_
_entity_poly.entity_id
_entity_poly.type
_entity_poly.pdbx_seq_one_letter_code
_entity_poly.pdbx_strand_id
1 'polypeptide(L)'
;KQLIRKNNQTNPSSLLLLLHSHFLSSVSFGVSPRISEMEIGAGIGLYPLHRCKTIYLVRHAQGIHNVDGEKNYKAYMSHDYFDAELTQLGWQQVDSLRKHVHSSGLHKKVELVISSPLMRTMQTAVGVFGGEGYTDMSDVLPLMVANAGNSSRAAISSLNCPPIITEESCREHLGVHPCDQRRSISDYQFLFPAVDFSLIESDEDKLWKADVRETIEELAARGKKFLNWLWTRKEKEIAIVTHSGFLFHTLNALQNECHPDVKKEICSHFANCELRSMVIVDRSMLGSDVSVTDYPGKIPKGIDLPSDVTVVEDNINDE
;
A
#
# COMPACT_ATOMS: atom_id res chain seq x y z
N LYS A 1 -24.20 -57.40 9.96
CA LYS A 1 -24.97 -57.65 11.22
C LYS A 1 -25.08 -56.32 11.91
N GLN A 2 -26.21 -55.70 11.75
CA GLN A 2 -27.39 -55.55 12.62
C GLN A 2 -27.12 -54.47 13.69
N LEU A 3 -27.77 -53.32 13.56
CA LEU A 3 -29.13 -52.94 13.96
C LEU A 3 -29.18 -52.75 15.49
N ILE A 4 -29.72 -51.68 16.07
CA ILE A 4 -31.10 -51.19 16.15
C ILE A 4 -31.07 -49.92 17.05
N ARG A 5 -31.65 -48.78 16.65
CA ARG A 5 -32.90 -48.15 17.09
C ARG A 5 -33.11 -48.03 18.62
N LYS A 6 -33.59 -46.97 19.23
CA LYS A 6 -34.76 -46.08 19.01
C LYS A 6 -34.79 -44.99 20.09
N ASN A 7 -35.28 -43.79 19.77
CA ASN A 7 -36.51 -43.12 20.25
C ASN A 7 -36.68 -42.92 21.77
N ASN A 8 -37.15 -41.83 22.30
CA ASN A 8 -38.29 -40.96 22.11
C ASN A 8 -38.28 -39.88 23.21
N GLN A 9 -38.62 -38.63 22.85
CA GLN A 9 -39.82 -37.88 23.27
C GLN A 9 -40.02 -37.70 24.79
N THR A 10 -40.23 -36.46 25.28
CA THR A 10 -41.51 -35.75 25.32
C THR A 10 -41.40 -34.42 26.05
N ASN A 11 -42.02 -33.40 25.51
CA ASN A 11 -42.60 -32.24 26.18
C ASN A 11 -43.84 -32.70 27.02
N PRO A 12 -44.49 -31.91 27.84
CA PRO A 12 -44.83 -30.48 27.78
C PRO A 12 -45.18 -29.77 29.13
N SER A 13 -45.59 -28.50 28.96
CA SER A 13 -46.72 -27.81 29.66
C SER A 13 -46.44 -26.87 30.83
N SER A 14 -46.63 -25.62 30.53
CA SER A 14 -47.67 -24.69 31.05
C SER A 14 -47.83 -24.47 32.54
N LEU A 15 -47.75 -23.22 32.98
CA LEU A 15 -48.85 -22.59 33.72
C LEU A 15 -48.85 -21.07 33.65
N LEU A 16 -50.01 -20.58 33.30
CA LEU A 16 -50.51 -19.21 33.26
C LEU A 16 -50.82 -18.72 34.67
N LEU A 17 -50.56 -17.46 35.00
CA LEU A 17 -51.42 -16.73 35.95
C LEU A 17 -51.34 -15.21 35.68
N LEU A 18 -52.52 -14.68 35.37
CA LEU A 18 -52.92 -13.29 35.31
C LEU A 18 -53.01 -12.67 36.71
N LEU A 19 -52.82 -11.32 36.79
CA LEU A 19 -53.81 -10.41 37.40
C LEU A 19 -53.31 -8.97 37.42
N HIS A 20 -54.10 -8.09 36.75
CA HIS A 20 -54.68 -6.76 37.09
C HIS A 20 -53.76 -5.55 37.35
N SER A 21 -53.85 -4.69 36.41
CA SER A 21 -54.29 -3.25 36.36
C SER A 21 -53.91 -2.32 37.51
N HIS A 22 -53.28 -1.20 37.15
CA HIS A 22 -53.84 0.15 37.42
C HIS A 22 -53.24 1.22 36.47
N PHE A 23 -54.13 2.00 35.91
CA PHE A 23 -53.95 3.21 35.12
C PHE A 23 -53.20 4.28 35.92
N LEU A 24 -52.19 4.89 35.29
CA LEU A 24 -51.88 6.30 35.49
C LEU A 24 -51.26 6.86 34.19
N SER A 25 -51.96 7.77 33.60
CA SER A 25 -51.56 8.59 32.48
C SER A 25 -50.40 9.49 32.86
N SER A 26 -49.32 9.44 32.10
CA SER A 26 -48.33 10.49 32.08
C SER A 26 -47.95 10.84 30.64
N VAL A 27 -48.02 12.10 30.39
CA VAL A 27 -47.79 12.85 29.18
C VAL A 27 -46.47 12.47 28.56
N SER A 28 -46.52 11.94 27.33
CA SER A 28 -45.35 11.68 26.49
C SER A 28 -44.84 13.00 25.93
N PHE A 29 -43.76 13.50 26.49
CA PHE A 29 -42.88 14.43 25.77
C PHE A 29 -42.17 13.61 24.69
N GLY A 30 -42.40 14.00 23.44
CA GLY A 30 -41.72 13.40 22.29
C GLY A 30 -40.21 13.55 22.43
N VAL A 31 -39.55 12.42 22.65
CA VAL A 31 -38.11 12.32 22.49
C VAL A 31 -37.85 12.27 20.99
N SER A 32 -37.33 13.36 20.47
CA SER A 32 -36.70 13.39 19.14
C SER A 32 -35.76 12.18 19.03
N PRO A 33 -35.77 11.40 17.95
CA PRO A 33 -34.81 10.33 17.82
C PRO A 33 -33.40 10.92 17.88
N ARG A 34 -32.62 10.55 18.89
CA ARG A 34 -31.18 10.80 18.90
C ARG A 34 -30.64 10.13 17.66
N ILE A 35 -30.24 10.92 16.69
CA ILE A 35 -29.36 10.48 15.61
C ILE A 35 -28.16 9.89 16.33
N SER A 36 -27.93 8.61 16.15
CA SER A 36 -26.82 7.92 16.82
C SER A 36 -25.51 8.60 16.39
N GLU A 37 -24.68 8.95 17.36
CA GLU A 37 -23.36 9.56 17.15
C GLU A 37 -22.40 8.71 16.26
N MET A 38 -22.86 7.58 15.75
CA MET A 38 -22.09 6.68 14.85
C MET A 38 -22.13 7.09 13.37
N GLU A 39 -22.91 8.06 12.94
CA GLU A 39 -22.98 8.47 11.53
C GLU A 39 -22.11 9.70 11.18
N ILE A 40 -21.43 10.32 12.15
CA ILE A 40 -20.67 11.55 11.91
C ILE A 40 -19.24 11.30 11.37
N GLY A 41 -18.75 10.07 11.40
CA GLY A 41 -17.35 9.74 11.05
C GLY A 41 -17.06 9.41 9.59
N ALA A 42 -18.05 9.09 8.76
CA ALA A 42 -17.86 8.56 7.40
C ALA A 42 -18.39 9.50 6.30
N GLY A 43 -18.29 10.80 6.50
CA GLY A 43 -18.74 11.82 5.56
C GLY A 43 -17.72 12.21 4.49
N ILE A 44 -18.14 13.06 3.56
CA ILE A 44 -17.28 13.65 2.54
C ILE A 44 -16.27 14.58 3.21
N GLY A 45 -14.97 14.31 3.05
CA GLY A 45 -13.88 15.18 3.52
C GLY A 45 -13.27 15.98 2.37
N LEU A 46 -12.89 17.23 2.62
CA LEU A 46 -12.16 18.06 1.68
C LEU A 46 -10.73 18.27 2.19
N TYR A 47 -9.76 18.00 1.32
CA TYR A 47 -8.35 18.23 1.60
C TYR A 47 -7.71 19.03 0.49
N PRO A 48 -6.85 20.01 0.80
CA PRO A 48 -6.12 20.76 -0.21
C PRO A 48 -5.24 19.82 -1.04
N LEU A 49 -5.18 20.03 -2.35
CA LEU A 49 -4.44 19.15 -3.27
C LEU A 49 -2.96 18.99 -2.90
N HIS A 50 -2.32 20.05 -2.38
CA HIS A 50 -0.92 19.99 -1.95
C HIS A 50 -0.71 19.10 -0.70
N ARG A 51 -1.77 18.73 0.02
CA ARG A 51 -1.77 17.76 1.12
C ARG A 51 -2.09 16.35 0.68
N CYS A 52 -2.18 16.10 -0.61
CA CYS A 52 -2.50 14.80 -1.17
C CYS A 52 -1.35 14.30 -2.06
N LYS A 53 -1.15 12.99 -2.08
CA LYS A 53 -0.35 12.28 -3.08
C LYS A 53 -1.14 11.09 -3.58
N THR A 54 -1.08 10.81 -4.87
CA THR A 54 -1.60 9.56 -5.45
C THR A 54 -0.52 8.50 -5.36
N ILE A 55 -0.85 7.36 -4.79
CA ILE A 55 0.04 6.20 -4.72
C ILE A 55 -0.56 5.02 -5.49
N TYR A 56 0.27 4.36 -6.26
CA TYR A 56 -0.05 3.15 -7.02
C TYR A 56 0.68 1.99 -6.37
N LEU A 57 -0.03 1.28 -5.49
CA LEU A 57 0.51 0.15 -4.74
C LEU A 57 0.48 -1.10 -5.61
N VAL A 58 1.62 -1.75 -5.77
CA VAL A 58 1.76 -2.97 -6.56
C VAL A 58 2.42 -4.05 -5.70
N ARG A 59 1.75 -5.19 -5.53
CA ARG A 59 2.41 -6.40 -5.06
C ARG A 59 3.25 -6.98 -6.19
N HIS A 60 4.47 -7.44 -5.91
CA HIS A 60 5.29 -8.16 -6.90
C HIS A 60 4.53 -9.30 -7.58
N ALA A 61 4.89 -9.62 -8.81
CA ALA A 61 4.35 -10.75 -9.56
C ALA A 61 4.79 -12.08 -8.92
N GLN A 62 4.23 -13.21 -9.35
CA GLN A 62 4.52 -14.51 -8.76
C GLN A 62 6.01 -14.81 -8.79
N GLY A 63 6.60 -14.97 -7.59
CA GLY A 63 7.96 -15.46 -7.42
C GLY A 63 8.02 -16.98 -7.25
N ILE A 64 9.21 -17.57 -7.47
CA ILE A 64 9.42 -19.04 -7.34
C ILE A 64 9.02 -19.52 -5.94
N HIS A 65 9.28 -18.76 -4.89
CA HIS A 65 8.91 -19.07 -3.50
C HIS A 65 7.40 -19.15 -3.29
N ASN A 66 6.57 -18.44 -4.09
CA ASN A 66 5.12 -18.49 -3.96
C ASN A 66 4.55 -19.85 -4.39
N VAL A 67 5.14 -20.48 -5.41
CA VAL A 67 4.62 -21.74 -5.98
C VAL A 67 4.51 -22.84 -4.95
N ASP A 68 5.51 -23.00 -4.11
CA ASP A 68 5.54 -24.03 -3.08
C ASP A 68 5.17 -23.50 -1.71
N GLY A 69 5.47 -22.23 -1.39
CA GLY A 69 5.14 -21.59 -0.13
C GLY A 69 3.64 -21.46 0.12
N GLU A 70 2.86 -21.21 -0.93
CA GLU A 70 1.39 -21.17 -0.85
C GLU A 70 0.77 -22.55 -0.59
N LYS A 71 1.43 -23.63 -1.00
CA LYS A 71 1.00 -25.01 -0.72
C LYS A 71 1.47 -25.51 0.64
N ASN A 72 2.68 -25.13 1.03
CA ASN A 72 3.33 -25.53 2.26
C ASN A 72 4.19 -24.41 2.81
N TYR A 73 3.73 -23.76 3.87
CA TYR A 73 4.42 -22.63 4.50
C TYR A 73 5.90 -22.95 4.86
N LYS A 74 6.24 -24.21 5.19
CA LYS A 74 7.62 -24.61 5.51
C LYS A 74 8.57 -24.43 4.33
N ALA A 75 8.07 -24.39 3.09
CA ALA A 75 8.92 -24.15 1.92
C ALA A 75 9.60 -22.79 1.96
N TYR A 76 8.98 -21.77 2.58
CA TYR A 76 9.62 -20.46 2.76
C TYR A 76 10.92 -20.49 3.56
N MET A 77 11.19 -21.56 4.32
CA MET A 77 12.42 -21.76 5.08
C MET A 77 13.58 -22.31 4.23
N SER A 78 13.33 -22.70 2.97
CA SER A 78 14.38 -23.23 2.10
C SER A 78 15.28 -22.13 1.56
N HIS A 79 16.60 -22.37 1.65
CA HIS A 79 17.59 -21.52 0.99
C HIS A 79 17.55 -21.59 -0.55
N ASP A 80 16.85 -22.57 -1.12
CA ASP A 80 16.62 -22.64 -2.57
C ASP A 80 15.83 -21.43 -3.09
N TYR A 81 15.12 -20.73 -2.20
CA TYR A 81 14.37 -19.52 -2.51
C TYR A 81 15.07 -18.23 -2.07
N PHE A 82 16.38 -18.29 -1.75
CA PHE A 82 17.13 -17.08 -1.43
C PHE A 82 16.91 -16.01 -2.49
N ASP A 83 16.46 -14.80 -2.05
CA ASP A 83 16.17 -13.66 -2.93
C ASP A 83 15.38 -14.06 -4.18
N ALA A 84 14.26 -14.75 -3.97
CA ALA A 84 13.47 -15.40 -4.99
C ALA A 84 13.10 -14.47 -6.16
N GLU A 85 13.35 -14.92 -7.37
CA GLU A 85 13.00 -14.24 -8.62
C GLU A 85 11.60 -14.62 -9.12
N LEU A 86 11.13 -13.95 -10.20
CA LEU A 86 9.84 -14.21 -10.81
C LEU A 86 9.83 -15.55 -11.56
N THR A 87 8.67 -16.22 -11.52
CA THR A 87 8.38 -17.37 -12.38
C THR A 87 8.03 -16.92 -13.80
N GLN A 88 7.93 -17.87 -14.74
CA GLN A 88 7.39 -17.59 -16.06
C GLN A 88 5.97 -16.99 -16.00
N LEU A 89 5.11 -17.51 -15.10
CA LEU A 89 3.77 -16.93 -14.87
C LEU A 89 3.88 -15.51 -14.29
N GLY A 90 4.83 -15.29 -13.38
CA GLY A 90 5.10 -13.95 -12.84
C GLY A 90 5.43 -12.95 -13.95
N TRP A 91 6.25 -13.33 -14.91
CA TRP A 91 6.56 -12.48 -16.06
C TRP A 91 5.35 -12.23 -16.97
N GLN A 92 4.46 -13.21 -17.16
CA GLN A 92 3.19 -13.01 -17.88
C GLN A 92 2.27 -12.01 -17.14
N GLN A 93 2.24 -12.07 -15.80
CA GLN A 93 1.52 -11.09 -14.98
C GLN A 93 2.10 -9.68 -15.15
N VAL A 94 3.43 -9.55 -15.16
CA VAL A 94 4.14 -8.29 -15.44
C VAL A 94 3.76 -7.75 -16.81
N ASP A 95 3.79 -8.57 -17.87
CA ASP A 95 3.42 -8.16 -19.22
C ASP A 95 1.96 -7.68 -19.30
N SER A 96 1.05 -8.36 -18.59
CA SER A 96 -0.36 -7.98 -18.51
C SER A 96 -0.55 -6.63 -17.81
N LEU A 97 0.11 -6.43 -16.66
CA LEU A 97 0.04 -5.16 -15.93
C LEU A 97 0.70 -4.02 -16.71
N ARG A 98 1.85 -4.27 -17.37
CA ARG A 98 2.50 -3.30 -18.26
C ARG A 98 1.53 -2.82 -19.36
N LYS A 99 0.86 -3.76 -20.02
CA LYS A 99 -0.14 -3.44 -21.05
C LYS A 99 -1.24 -2.55 -20.48
N HIS A 100 -1.74 -2.84 -19.27
CA HIS A 100 -2.76 -2.03 -18.60
C HIS A 100 -2.22 -0.62 -18.28
N VAL A 101 -1.03 -0.51 -17.70
CA VAL A 101 -0.36 0.76 -17.35
C VAL A 101 -0.18 1.65 -18.58
N HIS A 102 0.18 1.06 -19.73
CA HIS A 102 0.33 1.79 -20.98
C HIS A 102 -1.02 2.19 -21.59
N SER A 103 -1.98 1.26 -21.69
CA SER A 103 -3.29 1.52 -22.29
C SER A 103 -4.15 2.52 -21.51
N SER A 104 -4.00 2.56 -20.18
CA SER A 104 -4.68 3.53 -19.32
C SER A 104 -3.99 4.90 -19.27
N GLY A 105 -2.80 5.04 -19.85
CA GLY A 105 -1.98 6.25 -19.79
C GLY A 105 -1.31 6.48 -18.42
N LEU A 106 -1.37 5.50 -17.51
CA LEU A 106 -0.77 5.61 -16.18
C LEU A 106 0.76 5.80 -16.25
N HIS A 107 1.44 5.18 -17.21
CA HIS A 107 2.87 5.33 -17.46
C HIS A 107 3.31 6.80 -17.67
N LYS A 108 2.40 7.68 -18.13
CA LYS A 108 2.67 9.11 -18.33
C LYS A 108 2.41 9.94 -17.07
N LYS A 109 1.69 9.40 -16.09
CA LYS A 109 1.36 10.08 -14.83
C LYS A 109 2.36 9.78 -13.73
N VAL A 110 2.87 8.55 -13.66
CA VAL A 110 3.82 8.14 -12.63
C VAL A 110 5.11 8.94 -12.78
N GLU A 111 5.46 9.68 -11.73
CA GLU A 111 6.65 10.54 -11.68
C GLU A 111 7.84 9.82 -11.05
N LEU A 112 7.58 8.80 -10.22
CA LEU A 112 8.58 8.02 -9.51
C LEU A 112 8.08 6.60 -9.26
N VAL A 113 8.95 5.62 -9.43
CA VAL A 113 8.74 4.24 -9.00
C VAL A 113 9.66 3.94 -7.83
N ILE A 114 9.11 3.49 -6.72
CA ILE A 114 9.83 3.02 -5.55
C ILE A 114 9.70 1.49 -5.50
N SER A 115 10.80 0.79 -5.44
CA SER A 115 10.81 -0.68 -5.33
C SER A 115 11.48 -1.12 -4.04
N SER A 116 10.92 -2.15 -3.42
CA SER A 116 11.68 -2.94 -2.45
C SER A 116 12.94 -3.53 -3.12
N PRO A 117 14.11 -3.58 -2.43
CA PRO A 117 15.35 -4.08 -3.02
C PRO A 117 15.44 -5.62 -2.99
N LEU A 118 14.38 -6.32 -3.40
CA LEU A 118 14.39 -7.76 -3.61
C LEU A 118 14.22 -8.07 -5.10
N MET A 119 14.84 -9.15 -5.57
CA MET A 119 14.87 -9.51 -7.00
C MET A 119 13.47 -9.44 -7.64
N ARG A 120 12.49 -10.10 -7.05
CA ARG A 120 11.10 -10.17 -7.57
C ARG A 120 10.40 -8.82 -7.68
N THR A 121 10.65 -7.89 -6.75
CA THR A 121 10.08 -6.55 -6.79
C THR A 121 10.75 -5.68 -7.82
N MET A 122 12.07 -5.73 -7.93
CA MET A 122 12.81 -5.01 -8.96
C MET A 122 12.45 -5.52 -10.36
N GLN A 123 12.40 -6.84 -10.58
CA GLN A 123 11.93 -7.44 -11.84
C GLN A 123 10.50 -6.98 -12.18
N THR A 124 9.60 -6.92 -11.18
CA THR A 124 8.24 -6.42 -11.39
C THR A 124 8.25 -4.92 -11.74
N ALA A 125 8.99 -4.11 -11.00
CA ALA A 125 9.06 -2.66 -11.20
C ALA A 125 9.59 -2.30 -12.59
N VAL A 126 10.74 -2.85 -12.97
CA VAL A 126 11.36 -2.57 -14.28
C VAL A 126 10.52 -3.15 -15.42
N GLY A 127 9.91 -4.32 -15.21
CA GLY A 127 9.05 -4.95 -16.22
C GLY A 127 7.78 -4.16 -16.48
N VAL A 128 7.14 -3.62 -15.46
CA VAL A 128 5.88 -2.86 -15.59
C VAL A 128 6.12 -1.43 -16.06
N PHE A 129 7.08 -0.71 -15.46
CA PHE A 129 7.26 0.73 -15.64
C PHE A 129 8.47 1.11 -16.49
N GLY A 130 9.33 0.16 -16.84
CA GLY A 130 10.52 0.41 -17.65
C GLY A 130 10.20 0.84 -19.08
N GLY A 131 11.19 1.41 -19.74
CA GLY A 131 11.08 1.89 -21.12
C GLY A 131 11.02 0.77 -22.17
N GLU A 132 10.88 1.17 -23.41
CA GLU A 132 10.84 0.28 -24.58
C GLU A 132 12.02 0.58 -25.52
N GLY A 133 12.27 -0.37 -26.42
CA GLY A 133 13.22 -0.13 -27.50
C GLY A 133 14.69 -0.10 -27.08
N TYR A 134 15.09 -0.85 -26.03
CA TYR A 134 16.49 -0.98 -25.70
C TYR A 134 17.25 -1.64 -26.86
N THR A 135 18.32 -0.98 -27.31
CA THR A 135 19.29 -1.53 -28.26
C THR A 135 20.67 -1.50 -27.61
N ASP A 136 21.50 -2.53 -27.86
CA ASP A 136 22.86 -2.59 -27.37
C ASP A 136 23.78 -1.46 -27.87
N MET A 137 23.26 -0.67 -28.84
CA MET A 137 23.96 0.51 -29.39
C MET A 137 23.59 1.81 -28.66
N SER A 138 22.74 1.78 -27.62
CA SER A 138 22.44 2.97 -26.82
C SER A 138 23.51 3.21 -25.77
N ASP A 139 24.01 4.45 -25.67
CA ASP A 139 24.94 4.88 -24.61
C ASP A 139 24.29 4.93 -23.22
N VAL A 140 23.06 4.44 -23.10
CA VAL A 140 22.27 4.51 -21.86
C VAL A 140 22.19 3.15 -21.22
N LEU A 141 22.51 3.07 -19.93
CA LEU A 141 22.42 1.85 -19.15
C LEU A 141 20.98 1.33 -19.10
N PRO A 142 20.75 0.02 -19.26
CA PRO A 142 19.43 -0.57 -19.12
C PRO A 142 18.96 -0.58 -17.66
N LEU A 143 17.63 -0.53 -17.45
CA LEU A 143 17.05 -0.80 -16.14
C LEU A 143 17.29 -2.24 -15.70
N MET A 144 17.32 -3.18 -16.63
CA MET A 144 17.64 -4.57 -16.38
C MET A 144 18.41 -5.14 -17.58
N VAL A 145 19.51 -5.81 -17.32
CA VAL A 145 20.27 -6.50 -18.37
C VAL A 145 19.50 -7.71 -18.92
N ALA A 146 19.86 -8.15 -20.13
CA ALA A 146 19.27 -9.36 -20.69
C ALA A 146 19.58 -10.57 -19.79
N ASN A 147 18.60 -11.45 -19.65
CA ASN A 147 18.69 -12.68 -18.86
C ASN A 147 19.06 -12.48 -17.38
N ALA A 148 18.71 -11.33 -16.80
CA ALA A 148 18.94 -11.07 -15.37
C ALA A 148 18.30 -12.15 -14.50
N GLY A 149 19.13 -12.80 -13.66
CA GLY A 149 18.76 -14.03 -12.97
C GLY A 149 18.54 -15.16 -13.98
N ASN A 150 17.48 -15.94 -13.82
CA ASN A 150 17.09 -17.02 -14.76
C ASN A 150 15.91 -16.59 -15.66
N SER A 151 15.74 -15.30 -15.89
CA SER A 151 14.49 -14.75 -16.45
C SER A 151 14.28 -15.01 -17.93
N SER A 152 15.30 -15.33 -18.72
CA SER A 152 15.27 -15.40 -20.19
C SER A 152 14.63 -14.16 -20.86
N ARG A 153 14.64 -13.00 -20.19
CA ARG A 153 14.06 -11.74 -20.68
C ARG A 153 15.12 -10.93 -21.42
N ALA A 154 14.67 -10.21 -22.44
CA ALA A 154 15.50 -9.21 -23.09
C ALA A 154 15.81 -8.06 -22.10
N ALA A 155 16.85 -7.30 -22.37
CA ALA A 155 17.17 -6.11 -21.62
C ALA A 155 15.99 -5.11 -21.65
N ILE A 156 15.77 -4.41 -20.53
CA ILE A 156 14.71 -3.43 -20.39
C ILE A 156 15.34 -2.03 -20.37
N SER A 157 14.85 -1.15 -21.23
CA SER A 157 15.35 0.19 -21.42
C SER A 157 15.03 1.09 -20.20
N SER A 158 15.93 2.04 -19.93
CA SER A 158 15.70 3.17 -19.01
C SER A 158 15.20 4.44 -19.71
N LEU A 159 14.96 4.38 -21.03
CA LEU A 159 14.50 5.54 -21.80
C LEU A 159 12.98 5.69 -21.68
N ASN A 160 12.54 6.95 -21.62
CA ASN A 160 11.11 7.30 -21.62
C ASN A 160 10.27 6.59 -20.53
N CYS A 161 10.85 6.39 -19.35
CA CYS A 161 10.19 5.83 -18.20
C CYS A 161 10.48 6.70 -16.94
N PRO A 162 9.66 6.60 -15.89
CA PRO A 162 9.95 7.26 -14.64
C PRO A 162 11.23 6.69 -14.00
N PRO A 163 11.96 7.49 -13.21
CA PRO A 163 13.08 6.97 -12.41
C PRO A 163 12.59 5.86 -11.47
N ILE A 164 13.43 4.84 -11.31
CA ILE A 164 13.18 3.72 -10.39
C ILE A 164 14.24 3.76 -9.31
N ILE A 165 13.81 3.91 -8.06
CA ILE A 165 14.66 3.91 -6.87
C ILE A 165 14.32 2.73 -5.97
N THR A 166 15.26 2.31 -5.14
CA THR A 166 15.04 1.25 -4.15
C THR A 166 15.04 1.79 -2.73
N GLU A 167 14.17 1.22 -1.87
CA GLU A 167 14.01 1.65 -0.49
C GLU A 167 13.80 0.42 0.44
N GLU A 168 14.66 0.29 1.47
CA GLU A 168 14.64 -0.83 2.43
C GLU A 168 13.35 -0.89 3.26
N SER A 169 12.79 0.27 3.59
CA SER A 169 11.63 0.34 4.49
C SER A 169 10.34 -0.21 3.90
N CYS A 170 10.29 -0.47 2.58
CA CYS A 170 9.16 -1.14 1.94
C CYS A 170 9.41 -2.64 1.64
N ARG A 171 10.41 -3.28 2.27
CA ARG A 171 10.65 -4.72 2.17
C ARG A 171 9.53 -5.55 2.79
N GLU A 172 9.51 -6.85 2.44
CA GLU A 172 8.64 -7.84 3.08
C GLU A 172 9.03 -7.99 4.58
N HIS A 173 8.32 -8.80 5.27
CA HIS A 173 8.54 -9.19 6.65
C HIS A 173 9.98 -9.66 6.85
N LEU A 174 10.79 -8.93 7.61
CA LEU A 174 12.22 -9.18 7.74
C LEU A 174 12.53 -10.45 8.56
N GLY A 175 13.60 -11.11 8.17
CA GLY A 175 14.22 -12.23 8.90
C GLY A 175 13.60 -13.59 8.64
N VAL A 176 14.31 -14.65 9.01
CA VAL A 176 13.98 -16.09 8.99
C VAL A 176 13.76 -16.67 7.60
N HIS A 177 12.97 -16.06 6.73
CA HIS A 177 12.71 -16.57 5.39
C HIS A 177 13.82 -16.15 4.42
N PRO A 178 14.59 -17.08 3.82
CA PRO A 178 15.65 -16.73 2.87
C PRO A 178 15.16 -15.98 1.64
N CYS A 179 13.91 -16.18 1.22
CA CYS A 179 13.33 -15.43 0.11
C CYS A 179 13.15 -13.92 0.38
N ASP A 180 13.22 -13.51 1.66
CA ASP A 180 13.13 -12.12 2.09
C ASP A 180 14.51 -11.51 2.42
N GLN A 181 15.59 -12.27 2.28
CA GLN A 181 16.97 -11.81 2.35
C GLN A 181 17.41 -11.30 0.98
N ARG A 182 17.93 -10.07 0.92
CA ARG A 182 18.45 -9.51 -0.33
C ARG A 182 19.91 -9.91 -0.59
N ARG A 183 20.32 -9.83 -1.83
CA ARG A 183 21.73 -9.90 -2.25
C ARG A 183 22.47 -8.61 -1.86
N SER A 184 23.79 -8.57 -2.12
CA SER A 184 24.56 -7.34 -2.07
C SER A 184 24.03 -6.33 -3.09
N ILE A 185 24.17 -5.04 -2.81
CA ILE A 185 23.80 -3.99 -3.77
C ILE A 185 24.74 -4.05 -4.98
N SER A 186 26.00 -4.38 -4.77
CA SER A 186 26.95 -4.60 -5.86
C SER A 186 26.48 -5.66 -6.86
N ASP A 187 25.92 -6.80 -6.38
CA ASP A 187 25.34 -7.81 -7.26
C ASP A 187 24.14 -7.28 -8.06
N TYR A 188 23.27 -6.51 -7.41
CA TYR A 188 22.12 -5.92 -8.09
C TYR A 188 22.49 -4.87 -9.13
N GLN A 189 23.52 -4.07 -8.89
CA GLN A 189 23.99 -3.06 -9.85
C GLN A 189 24.43 -3.68 -11.18
N PHE A 190 24.96 -4.91 -11.17
CA PHE A 190 25.24 -5.64 -12.42
C PHE A 190 23.97 -6.05 -13.17
N LEU A 191 22.90 -6.37 -12.46
CA LEU A 191 21.64 -6.83 -13.05
C LEU A 191 20.71 -5.69 -13.42
N PHE A 192 20.76 -4.60 -12.65
CA PHE A 192 19.88 -3.43 -12.75
C PHE A 192 20.67 -2.11 -12.79
N PRO A 193 21.53 -1.90 -13.81
CA PRO A 193 22.53 -0.83 -13.79
C PRO A 193 21.95 0.61 -13.77
N ALA A 194 20.71 0.81 -14.24
CA ALA A 194 20.05 2.12 -14.21
C ALA A 194 19.01 2.27 -13.08
N VAL A 195 18.89 1.29 -12.18
CA VAL A 195 18.09 1.43 -10.96
C VAL A 195 18.92 2.16 -9.91
N ASP A 196 18.31 3.11 -9.22
CA ASP A 196 18.98 3.91 -8.18
C ASP A 196 18.93 3.21 -6.81
N PHE A 197 20.09 2.85 -6.29
CA PHE A 197 20.30 2.23 -4.98
C PHE A 197 20.86 3.19 -3.94
N SER A 198 20.94 4.49 -4.24
CA SER A 198 21.62 5.48 -3.39
C SER A 198 21.00 5.64 -1.99
N LEU A 199 19.77 5.23 -1.78
CA LEU A 199 19.10 5.26 -0.47
C LEU A 199 19.47 4.06 0.42
N ILE A 200 20.20 3.08 -0.09
CA ILE A 200 20.59 1.90 0.67
C ILE A 200 22.00 2.09 1.21
N GLU A 201 22.13 2.14 2.53
CA GLU A 201 23.38 2.50 3.21
C GLU A 201 24.44 1.38 3.19
N SER A 202 24.03 0.13 3.06
CA SER A 202 24.94 -1.02 3.20
C SER A 202 24.89 -1.92 1.99
N ASP A 203 26.04 -2.32 1.48
CA ASP A 203 26.16 -3.32 0.41
C ASP A 203 25.50 -4.63 0.83
N GLU A 204 25.89 -5.17 1.97
CA GLU A 204 25.34 -6.41 2.53
C GLU A 204 23.99 -6.17 3.24
N ASP A 205 23.15 -7.21 3.28
CA ASP A 205 21.88 -7.19 3.99
C ASP A 205 22.07 -7.26 5.51
N LYS A 206 22.08 -6.09 6.17
CA LYS A 206 22.19 -5.98 7.63
C LYS A 206 20.85 -6.06 8.35
N LEU A 207 19.74 -5.92 7.65
CA LEU A 207 18.40 -5.89 8.25
C LEU A 207 17.82 -7.29 8.44
N TRP A 208 18.10 -8.21 7.53
CA TRP A 208 17.64 -9.59 7.64
C TRP A 208 18.45 -10.37 8.66
N LYS A 209 17.78 -11.19 9.49
CA LYS A 209 18.40 -12.07 10.48
C LYS A 209 17.86 -13.50 10.30
N ALA A 210 18.76 -14.49 10.40
CA ALA A 210 18.40 -15.89 10.16
C ALA A 210 17.49 -16.47 11.25
N ASP A 211 17.57 -15.94 12.46
CA ASP A 211 16.95 -16.46 13.69
C ASP A 211 15.89 -15.52 14.30
N VAL A 212 15.74 -14.32 13.75
CA VAL A 212 14.82 -13.32 14.29
C VAL A 212 13.86 -12.89 13.20
N ARG A 213 12.57 -13.16 13.40
CA ARG A 213 11.49 -12.64 12.54
C ARG A 213 10.99 -11.32 13.10
N GLU A 214 10.90 -10.29 12.26
CA GLU A 214 10.24 -9.02 12.58
C GLU A 214 8.82 -9.29 13.09
N THR A 215 8.36 -8.60 14.12
CA THR A 215 6.97 -8.72 14.57
C THR A 215 6.01 -7.95 13.64
N ILE A 216 4.72 -8.24 13.74
CA ILE A 216 3.68 -7.54 12.97
C ILE A 216 3.67 -6.04 13.34
N GLU A 217 3.88 -5.72 14.60
CA GLU A 217 3.93 -4.35 15.12
C GLU A 217 5.14 -3.58 14.59
N GLU A 218 6.31 -4.22 14.54
CA GLU A 218 7.53 -3.64 13.97
C GLU A 218 7.38 -3.39 12.47
N LEU A 219 6.84 -4.36 11.72
CA LEU A 219 6.54 -4.21 10.30
C LEU A 219 5.55 -3.05 10.05
N ALA A 220 4.47 -3.00 10.80
CA ALA A 220 3.48 -1.93 10.69
C ALA A 220 4.08 -0.55 11.04
N ALA A 221 4.95 -0.49 12.05
CA ALA A 221 5.67 0.74 12.40
C ALA A 221 6.64 1.17 11.29
N ARG A 222 7.36 0.21 10.68
CA ARG A 222 8.23 0.44 9.51
C ARG A 222 7.41 0.94 8.32
N GLY A 223 6.25 0.35 8.05
CA GLY A 223 5.34 0.79 7.01
C GLY A 223 4.84 2.22 7.21
N LYS A 224 4.49 2.61 8.46
CA LYS A 224 4.12 4.00 8.77
C LYS A 224 5.29 4.97 8.56
N LYS A 225 6.52 4.58 8.95
CA LYS A 225 7.71 5.40 8.68
C LYS A 225 7.94 5.58 7.18
N PHE A 226 7.76 4.52 6.39
CA PHE A 226 7.84 4.59 4.93
C PHE A 226 6.81 5.56 4.35
N LEU A 227 5.54 5.47 4.74
CA LEU A 227 4.50 6.39 4.27
C LEU A 227 4.77 7.84 4.68
N ASN A 228 5.31 8.06 5.90
CA ASN A 228 5.72 9.40 6.33
C ASN A 228 6.91 9.92 5.52
N TRP A 229 7.87 9.04 5.19
CA TRP A 229 8.99 9.41 4.33
C TRP A 229 8.55 9.83 2.92
N LEU A 230 7.46 9.26 2.37
CA LEU A 230 6.92 9.69 1.08
C LEU A 230 6.60 11.20 1.04
N TRP A 231 6.31 11.82 2.18
CA TRP A 231 6.05 13.27 2.25
C TRP A 231 7.30 14.12 2.05
N THR A 232 8.49 13.57 2.24
CA THR A 232 9.75 14.25 1.93
C THR A 232 10.03 14.30 0.42
N ARG A 233 9.30 13.49 -0.37
CA ARG A 233 9.44 13.45 -1.83
C ARG A 233 8.63 14.56 -2.47
N LYS A 234 9.19 15.15 -3.54
CA LYS A 234 8.52 16.20 -4.33
C LYS A 234 7.41 15.63 -5.23
N GLU A 235 7.56 14.38 -5.67
CA GLU A 235 6.66 13.70 -6.58
C GLU A 235 5.26 13.55 -5.97
N LYS A 236 4.21 13.68 -6.79
CA LYS A 236 2.81 13.56 -6.38
C LYS A 236 2.16 12.26 -6.83
N GLU A 237 2.66 11.66 -7.89
CA GLU A 237 2.16 10.44 -8.52
C GLU A 237 3.24 9.36 -8.41
N ILE A 238 3.16 8.50 -7.38
CA ILE A 238 4.22 7.57 -7.00
C ILE A 238 3.75 6.13 -7.12
N ALA A 239 4.43 5.30 -7.90
CA ALA A 239 4.23 3.85 -7.88
C ALA A 239 5.14 3.20 -6.83
N ILE A 240 4.61 2.22 -6.09
CA ILE A 240 5.32 1.51 -5.03
C ILE A 240 5.18 0.02 -5.28
N VAL A 241 6.28 -0.63 -5.64
CA VAL A 241 6.32 -2.08 -5.89
C VAL A 241 6.90 -2.79 -4.67
N THR A 242 6.06 -3.55 -4.00
CA THR A 242 6.37 -4.14 -2.71
C THR A 242 5.69 -5.51 -2.53
N HIS A 243 5.33 -5.90 -1.32
CA HIS A 243 4.97 -7.26 -0.93
C HIS A 243 3.62 -7.33 -0.24
N SER A 244 3.03 -8.52 -0.22
CA SER A 244 1.69 -8.76 0.34
C SER A 244 1.63 -8.53 1.85
N GLY A 245 2.60 -9.06 2.60
CA GLY A 245 2.64 -8.91 4.06
C GLY A 245 2.86 -7.46 4.46
N PHE A 246 3.81 -6.79 3.82
CA PHE A 246 4.07 -5.37 4.05
C PHE A 246 2.82 -4.51 3.81
N LEU A 247 2.17 -4.67 2.64
CA LEU A 247 0.96 -3.92 2.31
C LEU A 247 -0.16 -4.20 3.30
N PHE A 248 -0.44 -5.48 3.57
CA PHE A 248 -1.52 -5.88 4.46
C PHE A 248 -1.36 -5.28 5.85
N HIS A 249 -0.23 -5.45 6.50
CA HIS A 249 -0.01 -4.98 7.86
C HIS A 249 0.11 -3.45 7.95
N THR A 250 0.75 -2.81 6.96
CA THR A 250 0.86 -1.35 6.91
C THR A 250 -0.51 -0.69 6.75
N LEU A 251 -1.32 -1.15 5.78
CA LEU A 251 -2.63 -0.55 5.49
C LEU A 251 -3.63 -0.80 6.62
N ASN A 252 -3.60 -1.99 7.26
CA ASN A 252 -4.44 -2.28 8.42
C ASN A 252 -4.06 -1.46 9.66
N ALA A 253 -2.79 -1.05 9.78
CA ALA A 253 -2.33 -0.21 10.89
C ALA A 253 -2.65 1.28 10.72
N LEU A 254 -3.11 1.70 9.55
CA LEU A 254 -3.59 3.06 9.33
C LEU A 254 -5.00 3.20 9.92
N GLN A 255 -5.17 4.21 10.78
CA GLN A 255 -6.48 4.56 11.33
C GLN A 255 -7.24 5.41 10.30
N ASN A 256 -7.84 4.75 9.31
CA ASN A 256 -8.70 5.41 8.35
C ASN A 256 -10.15 5.41 8.85
N GLU A 257 -10.68 6.60 9.07
CA GLU A 257 -12.10 6.80 9.31
C GLU A 257 -12.82 6.74 7.96
N CYS A 258 -13.39 5.58 7.63
CA CYS A 258 -14.13 5.35 6.40
C CYS A 258 -15.16 4.24 6.59
N HIS A 259 -16.08 4.13 5.63
CA HIS A 259 -17.07 3.05 5.63
C HIS A 259 -16.39 1.67 5.68
N PRO A 260 -16.96 0.67 6.40
CA PRO A 260 -16.35 -0.65 6.53
C PRO A 260 -16.00 -1.33 5.20
N ASP A 261 -16.82 -1.17 4.16
CA ASP A 261 -16.53 -1.73 2.84
C ASP A 261 -15.31 -1.08 2.18
N VAL A 262 -15.16 0.27 2.30
CA VAL A 262 -13.97 0.99 1.83
C VAL A 262 -12.74 0.53 2.60
N LYS A 263 -12.86 0.36 3.92
CA LYS A 263 -11.76 -0.19 4.73
C LYS A 263 -11.36 -1.59 4.27
N LYS A 264 -12.35 -2.45 3.99
CA LYS A 264 -12.11 -3.80 3.48
C LYS A 264 -11.41 -3.78 2.12
N GLU A 265 -11.81 -2.89 1.21
CA GLU A 265 -11.16 -2.70 -0.10
C GLU A 265 -9.69 -2.29 0.06
N ILE A 266 -9.41 -1.30 0.92
CA ILE A 266 -8.04 -0.81 1.18
C ILE A 266 -7.18 -1.93 1.80
N CYS A 267 -7.69 -2.62 2.82
CA CYS A 267 -6.92 -3.47 3.72
C CYS A 267 -6.89 -4.95 3.33
N SER A 268 -7.59 -5.39 2.26
CA SER A 268 -7.54 -6.78 1.80
C SER A 268 -6.18 -7.14 1.21
N HIS A 269 -5.82 -8.43 1.27
CA HIS A 269 -4.59 -8.92 0.62
C HIS A 269 -4.58 -8.59 -0.88
N PHE A 270 -3.39 -8.26 -1.38
CA PHE A 270 -3.15 -8.06 -2.81
C PHE A 270 -2.85 -9.40 -3.48
N ALA A 271 -3.43 -9.65 -4.65
CA ALA A 271 -3.01 -10.73 -5.53
C ALA A 271 -1.62 -10.43 -6.15
N ASN A 272 -0.94 -11.45 -6.68
CA ASN A 272 0.32 -11.24 -7.38
C ASN A 272 0.14 -10.29 -8.56
N CYS A 273 1.01 -9.29 -8.66
CA CYS A 273 0.99 -8.24 -9.68
C CYS A 273 -0.30 -7.40 -9.70
N GLU A 274 -1.06 -7.38 -8.59
CA GLU A 274 -2.21 -6.50 -8.44
C GLU A 274 -1.75 -5.08 -8.17
N LEU A 275 -2.40 -4.11 -8.85
CA LEU A 275 -2.23 -2.68 -8.65
C LEU A 275 -3.50 -2.09 -8.06
N ARG A 276 -3.37 -1.30 -7.00
CA ARG A 276 -4.45 -0.45 -6.46
C ARG A 276 -3.99 1.00 -6.38
N SER A 277 -4.84 1.90 -6.86
CA SER A 277 -4.61 3.35 -6.78
C SER A 277 -5.28 3.91 -5.55
N MET A 278 -4.54 4.69 -4.76
CA MET A 278 -5.02 5.29 -3.52
C MET A 278 -4.52 6.71 -3.39
N VAL A 279 -5.22 7.51 -2.61
CA VAL A 279 -4.76 8.85 -2.22
C VAL A 279 -4.36 8.81 -0.76
N ILE A 280 -3.13 9.25 -0.46
CA ILE A 280 -2.71 9.53 0.91
C ILE A 280 -2.81 11.02 1.20
N VAL A 281 -3.24 11.35 2.42
CA VAL A 281 -3.46 12.73 2.86
C VAL A 281 -2.62 13.00 4.09
N ASP A 282 -1.83 14.07 4.05
CA ASP A 282 -1.11 14.57 5.21
C ASP A 282 -2.03 15.41 6.10
N ARG A 283 -2.52 14.79 7.17
CA ARG A 283 -3.35 15.45 8.19
C ARG A 283 -2.53 16.12 9.30
N SER A 284 -1.22 15.83 9.38
CA SER A 284 -0.36 16.19 10.52
C SER A 284 0.66 17.27 10.20
N MET A 285 0.62 17.85 9.01
CA MET A 285 1.60 18.84 8.54
C MET A 285 3.05 18.28 8.45
N LEU A 286 3.22 16.95 8.38
CA LEU A 286 4.53 16.29 8.25
C LEU A 286 5.22 16.54 6.92
N GLY A 287 4.41 16.73 5.87
CA GLY A 287 4.92 17.08 4.53
C GLY A 287 5.12 18.58 4.46
N SER A 288 6.35 18.98 4.47
CA SER A 288 6.93 20.21 4.02
C SER A 288 6.08 21.44 3.87
N ASP A 289 6.72 22.48 4.10
CA ASP A 289 6.59 23.77 3.47
C ASP A 289 5.15 24.24 3.24
N VAL A 290 4.62 24.74 4.35
CA VAL A 290 3.38 25.53 4.40
C VAL A 290 3.47 26.71 3.43
N SER A 291 4.69 27.07 2.99
CA SER A 291 5.00 28.20 2.13
C SER A 291 4.93 27.89 0.64
N VAL A 292 4.74 26.61 0.22
CA VAL A 292 4.57 26.30 -1.21
C VAL A 292 3.27 26.94 -1.69
N THR A 293 3.42 28.17 -2.11
CA THR A 293 2.37 28.97 -2.71
C THR A 293 2.17 28.62 -4.18
N ASP A 294 3.13 27.97 -4.81
CA ASP A 294 3.18 27.70 -6.25
C ASP A 294 2.98 26.22 -6.58
N TYR A 295 1.77 25.71 -6.37
CA TYR A 295 1.41 24.41 -6.96
C TYR A 295 0.22 24.61 -7.91
N PRO A 296 0.12 23.80 -8.99
CA PRO A 296 -1.02 23.87 -9.90
C PRO A 296 -2.33 23.67 -9.12
N GLY A 297 -3.26 24.59 -9.23
CA GLY A 297 -4.53 24.54 -8.53
C GLY A 297 -4.63 25.43 -7.27
N LYS A 298 -3.53 26.12 -6.88
CA LYS A 298 -3.62 27.19 -5.90
C LYS A 298 -3.65 28.53 -6.62
N ILE A 299 -4.75 29.26 -6.41
CA ILE A 299 -4.89 30.62 -6.90
C ILE A 299 -4.26 31.56 -5.87
N PRO A 300 -3.40 32.51 -6.27
CA PRO A 300 -2.88 33.55 -5.37
C PRO A 300 -4.02 34.27 -4.68
N LYS A 301 -3.81 34.72 -3.45
CA LYS A 301 -4.77 35.56 -2.75
C LYS A 301 -5.09 36.81 -3.59
N GLY A 302 -6.37 37.15 -3.71
CA GLY A 302 -6.82 38.39 -4.32
C GLY A 302 -6.27 39.60 -3.57
N ILE A 303 -6.37 40.78 -4.21
CA ILE A 303 -5.93 42.04 -3.61
C ILE A 303 -6.87 42.46 -2.47
N ASP A 304 -8.13 42.02 -2.54
CA ASP A 304 -9.15 42.42 -1.58
C ASP A 304 -9.42 41.33 -0.54
N LEU A 305 -9.51 41.70 0.72
CA LEU A 305 -10.05 40.83 1.77
C LEU A 305 -11.58 40.80 1.66
N PRO A 306 -12.23 39.65 1.90
CA PRO A 306 -13.68 39.60 2.01
C PRO A 306 -14.17 40.57 3.07
N SER A 307 -15.26 41.30 2.79
CA SER A 307 -15.80 42.35 3.66
C SER A 307 -16.31 41.81 5.02
N ASP A 308 -16.55 40.53 5.13
CA ASP A 308 -16.95 39.83 6.37
C ASP A 308 -15.77 39.55 7.33
N VAL A 309 -14.51 39.67 6.88
CA VAL A 309 -13.34 39.56 7.75
C VAL A 309 -13.05 40.83 8.51
N THR A 310 -13.55 41.99 8.03
CA THR A 310 -13.34 43.32 8.66
C THR A 310 -14.24 43.59 9.87
N VAL A 311 -15.24 42.75 10.13
CA VAL A 311 -16.23 42.99 11.22
C VAL A 311 -15.77 42.41 12.57
N VAL A 312 -14.72 41.57 12.62
CA VAL A 312 -14.29 40.89 13.84
C VAL A 312 -13.23 41.63 14.63
N GLU A 313 -12.54 42.60 14.05
CA GLU A 313 -11.46 43.35 14.73
C GLU A 313 -11.94 44.56 15.54
N ASP A 314 -13.17 45.09 15.28
CA ASP A 314 -13.67 46.28 15.97
C ASP A 314 -14.37 46.00 17.31
N ASN A 315 -14.57 44.74 17.73
CA ASN A 315 -15.28 44.39 18.96
C ASN A 315 -14.38 43.88 20.11
N ILE A 316 -13.06 43.99 20.00
CA ILE A 316 -12.12 43.50 21.05
C ILE A 316 -11.52 44.67 21.89
N ASN A 317 -11.78 45.92 21.55
CA ASN A 317 -11.17 47.07 22.23
C ASN A 317 -12.11 47.90 23.12
N ASP A 318 -13.33 47.44 23.41
CA ASP A 318 -14.25 48.15 24.32
C ASP A 318 -14.83 47.18 25.40
N GLU A 319 -13.98 46.61 26.25
CA GLU A 319 -14.33 46.20 27.62
C GLU A 319 -13.11 46.32 28.56
#